data_3f964a48fb60b61758d1dffa7a2254e9
#
_entry.id   3f964a48fb60b61758d1dffa7a2254e9
#
_cell.length_a   1.000
_cell.length_b   1.000
_cell.length_c   1.000
_cell.angle_alpha   90.00
_cell.angle_beta   90.00
_cell.angle_gamma   90.00
#
_symmetry.space_group_name_H-M   'P 1'
#
loop_
_entity.id
_entity.type
_entity.pdbx_description
1 polymer ?
#
loop_
_entity_poly.entity_id
_entity_poly.type
_entity_poly.pdbx_seq_one_letter_code
_entity_poly.pdbx_strand_id
1 'polypeptide(L)'
;MTDEALQKLPQRLQDTYKYYCVTEEISGLNMDSIILTPTIKLEVDNFRKEFEHREEFYKFGLTNINRVLSFGASGTGKTFLAKCFASHYGLELFTVDLANIISSGNAYAELASVFELARHVKNSIIFLDECDQIARERGSLNNDPKIRQLINGLFKLMDSLDKTNICMAATNLEEQLDRAFVRRFDLKLKFYRPDVNFIDNTIEKFIHPDFKYIKDADENIRYALMESVKNYTGLSFAEIETWVQRSEKDAILNGRTQFTQTEVYQYIMRSMGFTMNEHEKLGKYLYQEGAKNI
;
A
#
# COMPACT_ATOMS: atom_id res chain seq x y z
N MET A 1 2.26 17.90 7.52
CA MET A 1 2.61 19.34 7.54
C MET A 1 2.58 19.83 8.97
N THR A 2 3.56 20.68 9.40
CA THR A 2 3.57 21.24 10.75
C THR A 2 2.53 22.34 10.88
N ASP A 3 2.02 22.57 12.11
CA ASP A 3 1.04 23.65 12.36
C ASP A 3 1.56 25.04 11.96
N GLU A 4 2.86 25.27 12.16
CA GLU A 4 3.49 26.54 11.76
C GLU A 4 3.53 26.73 10.24
N ALA A 5 3.77 25.66 9.48
CA ALA A 5 3.73 25.69 8.01
C ALA A 5 2.31 25.89 7.50
N LEU A 6 1.32 25.23 8.15
CA LEU A 6 -0.09 25.37 7.81
C LEU A 6 -0.59 26.81 8.03
N GLN A 7 -0.21 27.45 9.14
CA GLN A 7 -0.62 28.84 9.45
C GLN A 7 -0.09 29.89 8.45
N LYS A 8 1.00 29.59 7.73
CA LYS A 8 1.56 30.48 6.69
C LYS A 8 0.78 30.43 5.36
N LEU A 9 -0.12 29.45 5.18
CA LEU A 9 -0.93 29.33 3.98
C LEU A 9 -2.14 30.29 4.01
N PRO A 10 -2.68 30.69 2.84
CA PRO A 10 -3.98 31.36 2.78
C PRO A 10 -5.07 30.56 3.48
N GLN A 11 -6.01 31.23 4.15
CA GLN A 11 -7.07 30.59 4.95
C GLN A 11 -7.81 29.50 4.16
N ARG A 12 -8.14 29.74 2.91
CA ARG A 12 -8.78 28.77 2.03
C ARG A 12 -7.99 27.46 1.91
N LEU A 13 -6.65 27.51 1.80
CA LEU A 13 -5.80 26.33 1.70
C LEU A 13 -5.62 25.64 3.05
N GLN A 14 -5.68 26.36 4.15
CA GLN A 14 -5.74 25.77 5.50
C GLN A 14 -7.04 24.97 5.66
N ASP A 15 -8.16 25.52 5.22
CA ASP A 15 -9.45 24.85 5.24
C ASP A 15 -9.47 23.62 4.32
N THR A 16 -8.87 23.74 3.12
CA THR A 16 -8.71 22.60 2.20
C THR A 16 -7.94 21.46 2.86
N TYR A 17 -6.80 21.74 3.48
CA TYR A 17 -6.01 20.74 4.19
C TYR A 17 -6.83 20.08 5.30
N LYS A 18 -7.51 20.87 6.10
CA LYS A 18 -8.27 20.42 7.26
C LYS A 18 -9.48 19.54 6.88
N TYR A 19 -10.18 19.88 5.80
CA TYR A 19 -11.44 19.22 5.45
C TYR A 19 -11.32 18.13 4.41
N TYR A 20 -10.29 18.18 3.54
CA TYR A 20 -10.16 17.28 2.39
C TYR A 20 -8.87 16.47 2.37
N CYS A 21 -8.00 16.64 3.36
CA CYS A 21 -6.82 15.80 3.52
C CYS A 21 -6.87 15.05 4.86
N VAL A 22 -6.61 13.77 4.80
CA VAL A 22 -6.45 12.93 6.00
C VAL A 22 -5.05 13.15 6.55
N THR A 23 -4.97 13.50 7.83
CA THR A 23 -3.68 13.66 8.51
C THR A 23 -3.24 12.33 9.09
N GLU A 24 -2.05 11.90 8.73
CA GLU A 24 -1.44 10.66 9.22
C GLU A 24 -0.02 10.94 9.69
N GLU A 25 0.39 10.25 10.74
CA GLU A 25 1.78 10.29 11.16
C GLU A 25 2.59 9.31 10.31
N ILE A 26 3.60 9.84 9.61
CA ILE A 26 4.50 9.06 8.74
C ILE A 26 5.96 9.17 9.18
N SER A 27 6.23 9.86 10.30
CA SER A 27 7.59 10.07 10.80
C SER A 27 8.28 8.74 11.10
N GLY A 28 9.56 8.64 10.72
CA GLY A 28 10.38 7.45 10.95
C GLY A 28 10.22 6.33 9.91
N LEU A 29 9.24 6.42 9.00
CA LEU A 29 9.14 5.48 7.89
C LEU A 29 10.22 5.76 6.84
N ASN A 30 10.71 4.70 6.20
CA ASN A 30 11.65 4.79 5.09
C ASN A 30 11.37 3.68 4.06
N MET A 31 12.14 3.65 2.97
CA MET A 31 11.92 2.65 1.93
C MET A 31 12.29 1.22 2.35
N ASP A 32 13.02 1.03 3.45
CA ASP A 32 13.30 -0.30 4.01
C ASP A 32 12.17 -0.78 4.93
N SER A 33 11.27 0.11 5.34
CA SER A 33 10.09 -0.23 6.14
C SER A 33 9.06 -1.05 5.34
N ILE A 34 9.00 -0.86 4.02
CA ILE A 34 8.06 -1.58 3.18
C ILE A 34 8.64 -2.90 2.66
N ILE A 35 7.82 -3.95 2.66
CA ILE A 35 8.14 -5.24 2.07
C ILE A 35 7.58 -5.26 0.64
N LEU A 36 8.47 -5.42 -0.34
CA LEU A 36 8.12 -5.48 -1.75
C LEU A 36 8.58 -6.82 -2.34
N THR A 37 7.73 -7.40 -3.18
CA THR A 37 8.16 -8.55 -4.01
C THR A 37 9.26 -8.12 -4.98
N PRO A 38 10.15 -9.04 -5.43
CA PRO A 38 11.30 -8.67 -6.27
C PRO A 38 10.93 -7.86 -7.51
N THR A 39 9.81 -8.21 -8.16
CA THR A 39 9.34 -7.51 -9.37
C THR A 39 8.97 -6.06 -9.07
N ILE A 40 8.17 -5.82 -8.03
CA ILE A 40 7.76 -4.46 -7.65
C ILE A 40 8.96 -3.67 -7.13
N LYS A 41 9.86 -4.34 -6.39
CA LYS A 41 11.06 -3.69 -5.86
C LYS A 41 11.89 -3.08 -6.98
N LEU A 42 12.08 -3.79 -8.09
CA LEU A 42 12.82 -3.28 -9.24
C LEU A 42 12.18 -2.01 -9.82
N GLU A 43 10.87 -2.00 -10.01
CA GLU A 43 10.13 -0.85 -10.53
C GLU A 43 10.18 0.35 -9.56
N VAL A 44 10.02 0.10 -8.27
CA VAL A 44 10.12 1.13 -7.23
C VAL A 44 11.54 1.67 -7.12
N ASP A 45 12.57 0.83 -7.22
CA ASP A 45 13.98 1.28 -7.21
C ASP A 45 14.31 2.12 -8.45
N ASN A 46 13.74 1.80 -9.62
CA ASN A 46 13.88 2.65 -10.82
C ASN A 46 13.17 3.99 -10.64
N PHE A 47 11.96 4.00 -10.11
CA PHE A 47 11.23 5.23 -9.81
C PHE A 47 12.00 6.11 -8.80
N ARG A 48 12.59 5.52 -7.76
CA ARG A 48 13.44 6.23 -6.81
C ARG A 48 14.64 6.90 -7.49
N LYS A 49 15.34 6.16 -8.34
CA LYS A 49 16.48 6.70 -9.11
C LYS A 49 16.09 7.88 -9.99
N GLU A 50 14.94 7.77 -10.69
CA GLU A 50 14.45 8.90 -11.50
C GLU A 50 14.09 10.10 -10.63
N PHE A 51 13.47 9.88 -9.48
CA PHE A 51 13.15 10.95 -8.55
C PHE A 51 14.41 11.63 -7.99
N GLU A 52 15.42 10.85 -7.63
CA GLU A 52 16.69 11.35 -7.11
C GLU A 52 17.48 12.18 -8.15
N HIS A 53 17.39 11.81 -9.44
CA HIS A 53 18.09 12.49 -10.53
C HIS A 53 17.21 13.48 -11.31
N ARG A 54 15.99 13.79 -10.83
CA ARG A 54 15.02 14.63 -11.55
C ARG A 54 15.56 16.00 -11.97
N GLU A 55 16.41 16.62 -11.15
CA GLU A 55 17.01 17.93 -11.47
C GLU A 55 17.96 17.85 -12.67
N GLU A 56 18.63 16.70 -12.84
CA GLU A 56 19.47 16.46 -14.01
C GLU A 56 18.61 16.29 -15.27
N PHE A 57 17.52 15.53 -15.17
CA PHE A 57 16.58 15.36 -16.29
C PHE A 57 16.02 16.70 -16.77
N TYR A 58 15.66 17.59 -15.84
CA TYR A 58 15.13 18.91 -16.18
C TYR A 58 16.14 19.78 -16.96
N LYS A 59 17.45 19.65 -16.71
CA LYS A 59 18.50 20.36 -17.48
C LYS A 59 18.53 19.93 -18.96
N PHE A 60 18.12 18.70 -19.25
CA PHE A 60 18.04 18.17 -20.60
C PHE A 60 16.62 18.27 -21.22
N GLY A 61 15.69 18.93 -20.55
CA GLY A 61 14.31 19.04 -21.01
C GLY A 61 13.49 17.74 -20.89
N LEU A 62 13.99 16.79 -20.12
CA LEU A 62 13.30 15.53 -19.83
C LEU A 62 12.39 15.69 -18.60
N THR A 63 11.36 14.87 -18.52
CA THR A 63 10.47 14.76 -17.34
C THR A 63 10.77 13.48 -16.59
N ASN A 64 10.64 13.52 -15.25
CA ASN A 64 10.66 12.31 -14.42
C ASN A 64 9.25 11.74 -14.27
N ILE A 65 9.17 10.50 -13.81
CA ILE A 65 7.91 9.88 -13.36
C ILE A 65 7.36 10.70 -12.20
N ASN A 66 6.13 11.22 -12.35
CA ASN A 66 5.44 11.93 -11.28
C ASN A 66 3.97 11.53 -11.11
N ARG A 67 3.49 10.53 -11.86
CA ARG A 67 2.15 9.96 -11.73
C ARG A 67 2.26 8.44 -11.62
N VAL A 68 1.91 7.92 -10.44
CA VAL A 68 2.08 6.50 -10.09
C VAL A 68 0.73 5.90 -9.70
N LEU A 69 0.35 4.80 -10.36
CA LEU A 69 -0.83 4.02 -10.02
C LEU A 69 -0.41 2.69 -9.38
N SER A 70 -0.83 2.47 -8.16
CA SER A 70 -0.66 1.22 -7.43
C SER A 70 -1.98 0.44 -7.40
N PHE A 71 -1.98 -0.80 -7.87
CA PHE A 71 -3.18 -1.62 -7.90
C PHE A 71 -2.89 -3.06 -7.46
N GLY A 72 -3.91 -3.77 -6.99
CA GLY A 72 -3.80 -5.14 -6.49
C GLY A 72 -4.56 -5.36 -5.19
N ALA A 73 -4.45 -6.56 -4.62
CA ALA A 73 -5.22 -6.96 -3.45
C ALA A 73 -5.06 -6.02 -2.25
N SER A 74 -6.05 -5.98 -1.36
CA SER A 74 -5.96 -5.24 -0.10
C SER A 74 -4.84 -5.80 0.79
N GLY A 75 -4.23 -4.95 1.62
CA GLY A 75 -3.18 -5.34 2.57
C GLY A 75 -1.82 -5.68 1.93
N THR A 76 -1.59 -5.34 0.65
CA THR A 76 -0.33 -5.63 -0.05
C THR A 76 0.69 -4.49 -0.03
N GLY A 77 0.37 -3.35 0.60
CA GLY A 77 1.33 -2.25 0.82
C GLY A 77 1.18 -1.04 -0.11
N LYS A 78 0.10 -0.93 -0.91
CA LYS A 78 -0.11 0.20 -1.85
C LYS A 78 -0.08 1.57 -1.17
N THR A 79 -0.93 1.76 -0.16
CA THR A 79 -0.98 2.99 0.65
C THR A 79 0.33 3.19 1.43
N PHE A 80 0.91 2.09 1.92
CA PHE A 80 2.14 2.13 2.69
C PHE A 80 3.34 2.58 1.85
N LEU A 81 3.37 2.26 0.54
CA LEU A 81 4.40 2.77 -0.38
C LEU A 81 4.40 4.31 -0.43
N ALA A 82 3.24 4.94 -0.55
CA ALA A 82 3.14 6.40 -0.59
C ALA A 82 3.66 7.04 0.71
N LYS A 83 3.32 6.45 1.87
CA LYS A 83 3.79 6.89 3.18
C LYS A 83 5.31 6.75 3.34
N CYS A 84 5.87 5.59 2.99
CA CYS A 84 7.32 5.35 3.03
C CYS A 84 8.08 6.29 2.10
N PHE A 85 7.57 6.51 0.89
CA PHE A 85 8.19 7.40 -0.08
C PHE A 85 8.17 8.85 0.41
N ALA A 86 7.02 9.33 0.92
CA ALA A 86 6.87 10.68 1.47
C ALA A 86 7.84 10.90 2.63
N SER A 87 7.85 10.00 3.61
CA SER A 87 8.71 10.12 4.79
C SER A 87 10.20 10.04 4.44
N HIS A 88 10.59 9.10 3.56
CA HIS A 88 11.98 8.88 3.15
C HIS A 88 12.59 10.12 2.47
N TYR A 89 11.82 10.81 1.63
CA TYR A 89 12.28 11.98 0.88
C TYR A 89 11.87 13.32 1.49
N GLY A 90 11.24 13.30 2.68
CA GLY A 90 10.79 14.51 3.36
C GLY A 90 9.73 15.28 2.58
N LEU A 91 8.85 14.58 1.86
CA LEU A 91 7.75 15.15 1.10
C LEU A 91 6.51 15.28 1.98
N GLU A 92 5.72 16.34 1.79
CA GLU A 92 4.40 16.42 2.39
C GLU A 92 3.44 15.42 1.72
N LEU A 93 2.70 14.67 2.52
CA LEU A 93 1.71 13.71 2.03
C LEU A 93 0.29 14.26 2.23
N PHE A 94 -0.40 14.50 1.13
CA PHE A 94 -1.81 14.89 1.10
C PHE A 94 -2.66 13.67 0.71
N THR A 95 -3.05 12.85 1.68
CA THR A 95 -4.00 11.76 1.47
C THR A 95 -5.39 12.37 1.30
N VAL A 96 -5.94 12.28 0.09
CA VAL A 96 -7.18 12.95 -0.28
C VAL A 96 -8.39 12.18 0.23
N ASP A 97 -9.26 12.82 0.98
CA ASP A 97 -10.57 12.28 1.36
C ASP A 97 -11.56 12.41 0.20
N LEU A 98 -11.52 11.42 -0.70
CA LEU A 98 -12.39 11.38 -1.88
C LEU A 98 -13.87 11.30 -1.52
N ALA A 99 -14.23 10.61 -0.44
CA ALA A 99 -15.61 10.49 0.00
C ALA A 99 -16.17 11.86 0.43
N ASN A 100 -15.39 12.62 1.17
CA ASN A 100 -15.77 13.97 1.59
C ASN A 100 -15.83 14.93 0.40
N ILE A 101 -14.88 14.84 -0.53
CA ILE A 101 -14.91 15.63 -1.78
C ILE A 101 -16.17 15.31 -2.61
N ILE A 102 -16.50 14.04 -2.83
CA ILE A 102 -17.67 13.62 -3.62
C ILE A 102 -18.97 14.12 -2.98
N SER A 103 -19.05 14.09 -1.65
CA SER A 103 -20.22 14.54 -0.90
C SER A 103 -20.35 16.06 -0.82
N SER A 104 -19.28 16.81 -1.08
CA SER A 104 -19.32 18.27 -1.15
C SER A 104 -20.17 18.75 -2.34
N GLY A 105 -20.86 19.81 -2.25
CA GLY A 105 -21.68 20.31 -3.37
C GLY A 105 -20.91 20.65 -4.65
N ASN A 106 -19.55 20.74 -4.59
CA ASN A 106 -18.68 21.14 -5.69
C ASN A 106 -17.38 20.34 -5.73
N ALA A 107 -17.49 19.02 -5.94
CA ALA A 107 -16.40 18.06 -5.86
C ALA A 107 -15.16 18.44 -6.70
N TYR A 108 -15.36 19.00 -7.91
CA TYR A 108 -14.24 19.44 -8.74
C TYR A 108 -13.46 20.61 -8.12
N ALA A 109 -14.16 21.62 -7.59
CA ALA A 109 -13.49 22.77 -6.98
C ALA A 109 -12.69 22.38 -5.73
N GLU A 110 -13.23 21.46 -4.94
CA GLU A 110 -12.55 20.96 -3.75
C GLU A 110 -11.31 20.12 -4.11
N LEU A 111 -11.42 19.24 -5.10
CA LEU A 111 -10.26 18.52 -5.61
C LEU A 111 -9.21 19.46 -6.21
N ALA A 112 -9.64 20.47 -6.97
CA ALA A 112 -8.74 21.48 -7.53
C ALA A 112 -8.01 22.27 -6.42
N SER A 113 -8.68 22.53 -5.30
CA SER A 113 -8.04 23.20 -4.16
C SER A 113 -6.96 22.36 -3.49
N VAL A 114 -7.07 21.02 -3.49
CA VAL A 114 -6.00 20.13 -3.03
C VAL A 114 -4.77 20.21 -3.96
N PHE A 115 -4.99 20.23 -5.27
CA PHE A 115 -3.88 20.41 -6.23
C PHE A 115 -3.25 21.81 -6.13
N GLU A 116 -4.04 22.84 -5.82
CA GLU A 116 -3.53 24.19 -5.54
C GLU A 116 -2.69 24.21 -4.26
N LEU A 117 -3.15 23.54 -3.19
CA LEU A 117 -2.39 23.36 -1.96
C LEU A 117 -1.02 22.71 -2.24
N ALA A 118 -0.98 21.61 -2.98
CA ALA A 118 0.25 20.92 -3.35
C ALA A 118 1.20 21.84 -4.15
N ARG A 119 0.66 22.69 -5.04
CA ARG A 119 1.45 23.67 -5.81
C ARG A 119 2.08 24.74 -4.91
N HIS A 120 1.40 25.16 -3.84
CA HIS A 120 1.92 26.12 -2.88
C HIS A 120 3.01 25.51 -1.99
N VAL A 121 2.77 24.31 -1.50
CA VAL A 121 3.69 23.61 -0.60
C VAL A 121 4.93 23.12 -1.34
N LYS A 122 4.79 22.68 -2.58
CA LYS A 122 5.83 22.03 -3.40
C LYS A 122 6.38 20.76 -2.73
N ASN A 123 7.15 19.97 -3.46
CA ASN A 123 7.73 18.72 -2.95
C ASN A 123 6.72 17.92 -2.10
N SER A 124 5.58 17.65 -2.69
CA SER A 124 4.46 16.95 -2.02
C SER A 124 3.92 15.80 -2.87
N ILE A 125 3.28 14.88 -2.19
CA ILE A 125 2.52 13.78 -2.80
C ILE A 125 1.04 14.05 -2.60
N ILE A 126 0.28 14.09 -3.70
CA ILE A 126 -1.19 14.01 -3.70
C ILE A 126 -1.53 12.53 -3.81
N PHE A 127 -2.09 11.96 -2.77
CA PHE A 127 -2.42 10.53 -2.73
C PHE A 127 -3.92 10.30 -2.78
N LEU A 128 -4.37 9.63 -3.86
CA LEU A 128 -5.75 9.26 -4.12
C LEU A 128 -5.94 7.79 -3.73
N ASP A 129 -6.26 7.52 -2.46
CA ASP A 129 -6.57 6.16 -2.03
C ASP A 129 -7.97 5.75 -2.48
N GLU A 130 -8.16 4.44 -2.73
CA GLU A 130 -9.43 3.90 -3.23
C GLU A 130 -9.97 4.68 -4.45
N CYS A 131 -9.08 5.04 -5.38
CA CYS A 131 -9.42 5.89 -6.53
C CYS A 131 -10.51 5.29 -7.44
N ASP A 132 -10.85 4.01 -7.29
CA ASP A 132 -11.99 3.38 -7.95
C ASP A 132 -13.34 3.99 -7.55
N GLN A 133 -13.44 4.71 -6.43
CA GLN A 133 -14.64 5.47 -6.07
C GLN A 133 -15.03 6.47 -7.17
N ILE A 134 -14.06 7.01 -7.90
CA ILE A 134 -14.29 7.98 -8.97
C ILE A 134 -13.94 7.42 -10.37
N ALA A 135 -13.04 6.46 -10.48
CA ALA A 135 -12.41 6.05 -11.74
C ALA A 135 -12.97 4.74 -12.35
N ARG A 136 -14.19 4.30 -11.96
CA ARG A 136 -14.82 3.09 -12.51
C ARG A 136 -15.21 3.23 -13.98
N GLU A 137 -15.16 2.11 -14.72
CA GLU A 137 -15.59 2.06 -16.13
C GLU A 137 -17.04 2.50 -16.33
N ARG A 138 -17.28 3.08 -17.51
CA ARG A 138 -18.58 3.57 -17.98
C ARG A 138 -19.52 2.38 -18.27
N GLY A 139 -20.27 1.93 -17.31
CA GLY A 139 -21.20 0.80 -17.53
C GLY A 139 -21.75 0.24 -16.22
N SER A 140 -21.03 0.39 -15.15
CA SER A 140 -21.49 0.15 -13.80
C SER A 140 -22.00 1.44 -13.18
N LEU A 141 -23.25 1.55 -12.76
CA LEU A 141 -23.87 2.52 -11.84
C LEU A 141 -23.46 4.03 -11.87
N ASN A 142 -22.31 4.42 -12.44
CA ASN A 142 -21.83 5.80 -12.44
C ASN A 142 -22.19 6.57 -13.72
N ASN A 143 -23.49 6.65 -14.02
CA ASN A 143 -24.02 7.62 -15.01
C ASN A 143 -24.17 9.04 -14.42
N ASP A 144 -23.65 9.29 -13.20
CA ASP A 144 -23.75 10.60 -12.59
C ASP A 144 -22.89 11.63 -13.35
N PRO A 145 -23.50 12.67 -13.93
CA PRO A 145 -22.79 13.74 -14.62
C PRO A 145 -21.73 14.43 -13.76
N LYS A 146 -21.94 14.49 -12.43
CA LYS A 146 -21.01 15.10 -11.48
C LYS A 146 -19.73 14.29 -11.36
N ILE A 147 -19.82 12.97 -11.28
CA ILE A 147 -18.64 12.08 -11.26
C ILE A 147 -17.85 12.18 -12.57
N ARG A 148 -18.55 12.24 -13.71
CA ARG A 148 -17.87 12.46 -15.01
C ARG A 148 -17.16 13.80 -15.09
N GLN A 149 -17.77 14.86 -14.56
CA GLN A 149 -17.13 16.17 -14.48
C GLN A 149 -15.90 16.13 -13.58
N LEU A 150 -15.99 15.46 -12.43
CA LEU A 150 -14.88 15.28 -11.50
C LEU A 150 -13.69 14.54 -12.14
N ILE A 151 -13.95 13.41 -12.84
CA ILE A 151 -12.92 12.64 -13.53
C ILE A 151 -12.24 13.48 -14.63
N ASN A 152 -13.03 14.14 -15.47
CA ASN A 152 -12.48 14.98 -16.53
C ASN A 152 -11.67 16.16 -15.97
N GLY A 153 -12.12 16.69 -14.83
CA GLY A 153 -11.39 17.71 -14.08
C GLY A 153 -10.08 17.17 -13.49
N LEU A 154 -10.11 15.99 -12.88
CA LEU A 154 -8.92 15.31 -12.37
C LEU A 154 -7.88 15.11 -13.46
N PHE A 155 -8.28 14.70 -14.67
CA PHE A 155 -7.35 14.56 -15.78
C PHE A 155 -6.61 15.87 -16.11
N LYS A 156 -7.33 17.00 -16.15
CA LYS A 156 -6.71 18.32 -16.36
C LYS A 156 -5.76 18.70 -15.23
N LEU A 157 -6.12 18.40 -13.98
CA LEU A 157 -5.28 18.66 -12.82
C LEU A 157 -4.00 17.82 -12.86
N MET A 158 -4.11 16.53 -13.20
CA MET A 158 -2.95 15.65 -13.39
C MET A 158 -2.05 16.10 -14.54
N ASP A 159 -2.62 16.52 -15.68
CA ASP A 159 -1.86 17.01 -16.83
C ASP A 159 -1.15 18.34 -16.54
N SER A 160 -1.66 19.13 -15.58
CA SER A 160 -1.06 20.39 -15.12
C SER A 160 -0.28 20.28 -13.80
N LEU A 161 0.01 19.05 -13.36
CA LEU A 161 0.74 18.82 -12.11
C LEU A 161 2.13 19.45 -12.19
N ASP A 162 2.49 20.20 -11.15
CA ASP A 162 3.84 20.75 -11.04
C ASP A 162 4.86 19.62 -10.95
N LYS A 163 5.97 19.76 -11.67
CA LYS A 163 7.03 18.75 -11.73
C LYS A 163 7.70 18.45 -10.39
N THR A 164 7.54 19.31 -9.39
CA THR A 164 8.04 19.10 -8.03
C THR A 164 7.11 18.21 -7.21
N ASN A 165 5.88 18.00 -7.67
CA ASN A 165 4.86 17.23 -6.97
C ASN A 165 4.64 15.87 -7.65
N ILE A 166 4.17 14.91 -6.87
CA ILE A 166 3.83 13.57 -7.33
C ILE A 166 2.34 13.34 -7.10
N CYS A 167 1.64 12.75 -8.07
CA CYS A 167 0.30 12.22 -7.90
C CYS A 167 0.40 10.70 -7.80
N MET A 168 0.07 10.14 -6.66
CA MET A 168 -0.05 8.70 -6.46
C MET A 168 -1.51 8.31 -6.31
N ALA A 169 -1.91 7.19 -6.91
CA ALA A 169 -3.24 6.63 -6.73
C ALA A 169 -3.16 5.16 -6.36
N ALA A 170 -4.10 4.68 -5.55
CA ALA A 170 -4.22 3.29 -5.18
C ALA A 170 -5.64 2.76 -5.38
N THR A 171 -5.75 1.49 -5.79
CA THR A 171 -7.02 0.79 -5.92
C THR A 171 -6.89 -0.70 -5.65
N ASN A 172 -7.98 -1.31 -5.17
CA ASN A 172 -8.11 -2.75 -5.05
C ASN A 172 -8.81 -3.38 -6.28
N LEU A 173 -9.35 -2.58 -7.20
CA LEU A 173 -10.26 -2.99 -8.27
C LEU A 173 -9.72 -2.62 -9.67
N GLU A 174 -8.53 -3.15 -10.02
CA GLU A 174 -7.86 -2.87 -11.31
C GLU A 174 -8.80 -3.04 -12.52
N GLU A 175 -9.54 -4.15 -12.55
CA GLU A 175 -10.40 -4.52 -13.68
C GLU A 175 -11.58 -3.55 -13.89
N GLN A 176 -11.91 -2.74 -12.89
CA GLN A 176 -13.02 -1.79 -12.93
C GLN A 176 -12.59 -0.36 -13.28
N LEU A 177 -11.28 -0.12 -13.44
CA LEU A 177 -10.79 1.22 -13.77
C LEU A 177 -11.01 1.58 -15.25
N ASP A 178 -11.44 2.81 -15.48
CA ASP A 178 -11.51 3.39 -16.83
C ASP A 178 -10.10 3.42 -17.46
N ARG A 179 -9.97 2.91 -18.67
CA ARG A 179 -8.71 2.87 -19.43
C ARG A 179 -8.11 4.26 -19.66
N ALA A 180 -8.93 5.29 -19.80
CA ALA A 180 -8.46 6.66 -19.96
C ALA A 180 -7.81 7.17 -18.67
N PHE A 181 -8.34 6.77 -17.50
CA PHE A 181 -7.72 7.05 -16.20
C PHE A 181 -6.36 6.36 -16.07
N VAL A 182 -6.29 5.06 -16.33
CA VAL A 182 -5.04 4.27 -16.25
C VAL A 182 -3.93 4.83 -17.15
N ARG A 183 -4.29 5.35 -18.32
CA ARG A 183 -3.33 5.94 -19.28
C ARG A 183 -2.68 7.25 -18.81
N ARG A 184 -3.23 7.91 -17.80
CA ARG A 184 -2.67 9.15 -17.24
C ARG A 184 -1.47 8.93 -16.34
N PHE A 185 -1.23 7.68 -15.91
CA PHE A 185 -0.13 7.34 -15.02
C PHE A 185 1.09 6.90 -15.82
N ASP A 186 2.23 7.46 -15.45
CA ASP A 186 3.53 7.17 -16.06
C ASP A 186 4.04 5.79 -15.63
N LEU A 187 3.82 5.46 -14.34
CA LEU A 187 4.20 4.18 -13.73
C LEU A 187 2.97 3.46 -13.19
N LYS A 188 2.92 2.15 -13.42
CA LYS A 188 1.83 1.27 -12.96
C LYS A 188 2.44 0.11 -12.19
N LEU A 189 2.16 0.05 -10.87
CA LEU A 189 2.71 -0.93 -9.96
C LEU A 189 1.63 -1.95 -9.57
N LYS A 190 1.81 -3.19 -9.99
CA LYS A 190 0.90 -4.29 -9.61
C LYS A 190 1.39 -4.97 -8.34
N PHE A 191 0.67 -4.75 -7.25
CA PHE A 191 0.97 -5.35 -5.96
C PHE A 191 0.38 -6.75 -5.85
N TYR A 192 1.26 -7.71 -5.59
CA TYR A 192 0.90 -9.11 -5.40
C TYR A 192 0.89 -9.46 -3.91
N ARG A 193 0.12 -10.46 -3.56
CA ARG A 193 0.20 -11.09 -2.25
C ARG A 193 1.56 -11.78 -2.10
N PRO A 194 2.07 -11.95 -0.85
CA PRO A 194 3.29 -12.72 -0.65
C PRO A 194 3.08 -14.16 -1.12
N ASP A 195 4.04 -14.69 -1.86
CA ASP A 195 4.08 -16.12 -2.12
C ASP A 195 4.60 -16.87 -0.89
N VAL A 196 4.45 -18.19 -0.92
CA VAL A 196 4.82 -19.06 0.20
C VAL A 196 6.30 -18.92 0.60
N ASN A 197 7.20 -18.79 -0.38
CA ASN A 197 8.62 -18.67 -0.12
C ASN A 197 8.99 -17.32 0.52
N PHE A 198 8.10 -16.34 0.42
CA PHE A 198 8.31 -14.99 0.94
C PHE A 198 7.76 -14.80 2.37
N ILE A 199 6.93 -15.74 2.85
CA ILE A 199 6.26 -15.63 4.15
C ILE A 199 7.27 -15.57 5.30
N ASP A 200 8.27 -16.45 5.34
CA ASP A 200 9.27 -16.49 6.42
C ASP A 200 10.04 -15.17 6.53
N ASN A 201 10.51 -14.66 5.39
CA ASN A 201 11.21 -13.36 5.34
C ASN A 201 10.30 -12.21 5.77
N THR A 202 8.99 -12.32 5.48
CA THR A 202 8.00 -11.33 5.87
C THR A 202 7.76 -11.36 7.38
N ILE A 203 7.62 -12.54 7.96
CA ILE A 203 7.50 -12.71 9.42
C ILE A 203 8.68 -12.04 10.12
N GLU A 204 9.92 -12.38 9.72
CA GLU A 204 11.12 -11.86 10.36
C GLU A 204 11.20 -10.32 10.34
N LYS A 205 10.66 -9.68 9.31
CA LYS A 205 10.65 -8.22 9.20
C LYS A 205 9.65 -7.52 10.13
N PHE A 206 8.60 -8.22 10.53
CA PHE A 206 7.57 -7.64 11.41
C PHE A 206 7.82 -7.87 12.90
N ILE A 207 8.85 -8.66 13.25
CA ILE A 207 9.17 -8.94 14.64
C ILE A 207 9.75 -7.70 15.31
N HIS A 208 9.16 -7.34 16.46
CA HIS A 208 9.71 -6.24 17.25
C HIS A 208 11.09 -6.61 17.80
N PRO A 209 12.09 -5.70 17.78
CA PRO A 209 13.49 -5.99 18.16
C PRO A 209 13.69 -6.57 19.56
N ASP A 210 12.78 -6.29 20.49
CA ASP A 210 12.86 -6.77 21.86
C ASP A 210 12.39 -8.24 22.02
N PHE A 211 11.87 -8.85 20.94
CA PHE A 211 11.46 -10.25 20.97
C PHE A 211 12.51 -11.16 20.36
N LYS A 212 12.69 -12.33 20.98
CA LYS A 212 13.47 -13.43 20.41
C LYS A 212 12.56 -14.36 19.60
N TYR A 213 12.83 -14.45 18.32
CA TYR A 213 12.14 -15.37 17.39
C TYR A 213 12.91 -16.68 17.27
N ILE A 214 12.21 -17.81 17.46
CA ILE A 214 12.80 -19.14 17.39
C ILE A 214 12.25 -19.85 16.14
N LYS A 215 13.14 -20.21 15.22
CA LYS A 215 12.83 -20.97 14.01
C LYS A 215 12.75 -22.46 14.34
N ASP A 216 11.59 -22.94 14.75
CA ASP A 216 11.33 -24.30 15.22
C ASP A 216 10.35 -25.09 14.36
N ALA A 217 9.80 -24.49 13.28
CA ALA A 217 8.84 -25.19 12.43
C ALA A 217 9.52 -26.34 11.70
N ASP A 218 9.05 -27.57 11.94
CA ASP A 218 9.47 -28.72 11.21
C ASP A 218 8.96 -28.73 9.75
N GLU A 219 9.52 -29.64 8.93
CA GLU A 219 9.16 -29.70 7.50
C GLU A 219 7.69 -30.03 7.26
N ASN A 220 7.04 -30.80 8.14
CA ASN A 220 5.63 -31.16 8.01
C ASN A 220 4.73 -29.92 8.25
N ILE A 221 5.06 -29.09 9.26
CA ILE A 221 4.32 -27.85 9.56
C ILE A 221 4.52 -26.84 8.40
N ARG A 222 5.76 -26.70 7.91
CA ARG A 222 6.04 -25.83 6.75
C ARG A 222 5.28 -26.30 5.51
N TYR A 223 5.29 -27.60 5.23
CA TYR A 223 4.57 -28.15 4.08
C TYR A 223 3.05 -27.94 4.19
N ALA A 224 2.48 -28.18 5.37
CA ALA A 224 1.05 -27.95 5.63
C ALA A 224 0.68 -26.47 5.44
N LEU A 225 1.51 -25.53 5.91
CA LEU A 225 1.31 -24.10 5.65
C LEU A 225 1.36 -23.80 4.15
N MET A 226 2.38 -24.32 3.44
CA MET A 226 2.55 -24.11 2.01
C MET A 226 1.34 -24.56 1.20
N GLU A 227 0.81 -25.74 1.47
CA GLU A 227 -0.38 -26.26 0.79
C GLU A 227 -1.64 -25.47 1.15
N SER A 228 -1.78 -25.06 2.41
CA SER A 228 -2.89 -24.23 2.85
C SER A 228 -2.91 -22.86 2.15
N VAL A 229 -1.74 -22.24 2.03
CA VAL A 229 -1.61 -20.91 1.38
C VAL A 229 -1.83 -20.98 -0.12
N LYS A 230 -1.41 -22.05 -0.81
CA LYS A 230 -1.68 -22.22 -2.25
C LYS A 230 -3.17 -22.11 -2.59
N ASN A 231 -4.02 -22.61 -1.70
CA ASN A 231 -5.46 -22.65 -1.88
C ASN A 231 -6.18 -21.45 -1.24
N TYR A 232 -5.45 -20.62 -0.49
CA TYR A 232 -6.00 -19.47 0.22
C TYR A 232 -5.67 -18.16 -0.50
N THR A 233 -6.69 -17.51 -1.02
CA THR A 233 -6.53 -16.26 -1.78
C THR A 233 -6.45 -15.00 -0.89
N GLY A 234 -6.48 -15.17 0.42
CA GLY A 234 -6.61 -14.09 1.41
C GLY A 234 -5.32 -13.55 1.99
N LEU A 235 -4.24 -14.33 2.08
CA LEU A 235 -3.04 -13.92 2.82
C LEU A 235 -2.36 -12.68 2.22
N SER A 236 -2.25 -11.64 3.03
CA SER A 236 -1.60 -10.37 2.69
C SER A 236 -0.48 -10.05 3.68
N PHE A 237 0.38 -9.07 3.36
CA PHE A 237 1.42 -8.60 4.28
C PHE A 237 0.82 -8.07 5.59
N ALA A 238 -0.30 -7.35 5.53
CA ALA A 238 -0.99 -6.83 6.72
C ALA A 238 -1.56 -7.96 7.61
N GLU A 239 -2.01 -9.06 7.02
CA GLU A 239 -2.45 -10.23 7.79
C GLU A 239 -1.28 -10.93 8.46
N ILE A 240 -0.14 -11.10 7.77
CA ILE A 240 1.07 -11.69 8.38
C ILE A 240 1.54 -10.82 9.55
N GLU A 241 1.59 -9.50 9.38
CA GLU A 241 1.91 -8.56 10.46
C GLU A 241 0.99 -8.74 11.67
N THR A 242 -0.32 -8.82 11.42
CA THR A 242 -1.31 -9.04 12.48
C THR A 242 -1.03 -10.32 13.27
N TRP A 243 -0.63 -11.41 12.61
CA TRP A 243 -0.36 -12.68 13.27
C TRP A 243 0.98 -12.69 14.03
N VAL A 244 1.99 -11.99 13.52
CA VAL A 244 3.24 -11.75 14.26
C VAL A 244 2.94 -10.98 15.55
N GLN A 245 2.24 -9.86 15.46
CA GLN A 245 1.82 -9.07 16.63
C GLN A 245 0.95 -9.87 17.60
N ARG A 246 0.15 -10.81 17.11
CA ARG A 246 -0.63 -11.70 17.96
C ARG A 246 0.27 -12.64 18.76
N SER A 247 1.29 -13.20 18.14
CA SER A 247 2.28 -14.06 18.79
C SER A 247 3.07 -13.29 19.85
N GLU A 248 3.44 -12.05 19.57
CA GLU A 248 4.10 -11.16 20.54
C GLU A 248 3.20 -10.86 21.74
N LYS A 249 1.94 -10.51 21.50
CA LYS A 249 0.95 -10.29 22.57
C LYS A 249 0.77 -11.52 23.45
N ASP A 250 0.64 -12.70 22.85
CA ASP A 250 0.51 -13.95 23.60
C ASP A 250 1.79 -14.27 24.40
N ALA A 251 2.96 -13.98 23.87
CA ALA A 251 4.21 -14.13 24.62
C ALA A 251 4.19 -13.23 25.87
N ILE A 252 3.84 -11.95 25.75
CA ILE A 252 3.72 -11.00 26.86
C ILE A 252 2.72 -11.52 27.90
N LEU A 253 1.53 -11.94 27.48
CA LEU A 253 0.48 -12.43 28.39
C LEU A 253 0.93 -13.67 29.18
N ASN A 254 1.86 -14.46 28.65
CA ASN A 254 2.46 -15.62 29.29
C ASN A 254 3.80 -15.32 29.98
N GLY A 255 4.16 -14.05 30.17
CA GLY A 255 5.40 -13.61 30.81
C GLY A 255 6.68 -13.99 30.04
N ARG A 256 6.58 -14.14 28.70
CA ARG A 256 7.70 -14.49 27.81
C ARG A 256 8.09 -13.29 26.93
N THR A 257 9.38 -13.21 26.60
CA THR A 257 9.93 -12.29 25.59
C THR A 257 10.39 -13.03 24.34
N GLN A 258 9.84 -14.23 24.12
CA GLN A 258 10.16 -15.06 22.96
C GLN A 258 8.91 -15.79 22.48
N PHE A 259 8.86 -16.04 21.18
CA PHE A 259 7.85 -16.86 20.53
C PHE A 259 8.48 -17.64 19.37
N THR A 260 7.73 -18.58 18.81
CA THR A 260 8.25 -19.53 17.85
C THR A 260 7.63 -19.36 16.48
N GLN A 261 8.31 -19.84 15.44
CA GLN A 261 7.80 -19.90 14.08
C GLN A 261 6.53 -20.74 14.00
N THR A 262 6.48 -21.83 14.74
CA THR A 262 5.32 -22.70 14.85
C THR A 262 4.11 -21.94 15.39
N GLU A 263 4.27 -21.11 16.44
CA GLU A 263 3.18 -20.28 16.97
C GLU A 263 2.61 -19.33 15.92
N VAL A 264 3.46 -18.64 15.16
CA VAL A 264 3.02 -17.75 14.08
C VAL A 264 2.28 -18.51 12.98
N TYR A 265 2.83 -19.65 12.54
CA TYR A 265 2.20 -20.51 11.53
C TYR A 265 0.82 -21.01 11.95
N GLN A 266 0.67 -21.36 13.25
CA GLN A 266 -0.61 -21.76 13.80
C GLN A 266 -1.67 -20.64 13.69
N TYR A 267 -1.30 -19.39 13.96
CA TYR A 267 -2.21 -18.26 13.78
C TYR A 267 -2.60 -18.08 12.32
N ILE A 268 -1.64 -18.10 11.40
CA ILE A 268 -1.89 -18.03 9.96
C ILE A 268 -2.88 -19.12 9.54
N MET A 269 -2.64 -20.36 9.92
CA MET A 269 -3.47 -21.50 9.56
C MET A 269 -4.88 -21.44 10.17
N ARG A 270 -5.02 -21.04 11.44
CA ARG A 270 -6.32 -20.81 12.09
C ARG A 270 -7.16 -19.76 11.37
N SER A 271 -6.52 -18.70 10.85
CA SER A 271 -7.23 -17.67 10.09
C SER A 271 -7.82 -18.18 8.78
N MET A 272 -7.25 -19.24 8.24
CA MET A 272 -7.74 -19.94 7.05
C MET A 272 -8.84 -20.99 7.37
N GLY A 273 -9.25 -21.11 8.63
CA GLY A 273 -10.31 -22.03 9.07
C GLY A 273 -9.84 -23.45 9.40
N PHE A 274 -8.54 -23.65 9.58
CA PHE A 274 -8.00 -24.96 9.90
C PHE A 274 -7.68 -25.14 11.40
N THR A 275 -7.87 -26.35 11.94
CA THR A 275 -7.45 -26.70 13.31
C THR A 275 -6.09 -27.38 13.31
N MET A 276 -5.33 -27.25 14.42
CA MET A 276 -3.98 -27.82 14.55
C MET A 276 -3.92 -29.33 14.29
N ASN A 277 -4.91 -30.09 14.79
CA ASN A 277 -4.93 -31.55 14.63
C ASN A 277 -5.15 -31.98 13.16
N GLU A 278 -5.82 -31.15 12.38
CA GLU A 278 -6.02 -31.40 10.93
C GLU A 278 -4.74 -31.09 10.15
N HIS A 279 -3.96 -30.11 10.57
CA HIS A 279 -2.70 -29.75 9.91
C HIS A 279 -1.58 -30.76 10.12
N GLU A 280 -1.39 -31.25 11.33
CA GLU A 280 -0.41 -32.31 11.57
C GLU A 280 -0.74 -33.58 10.77
N LYS A 281 -2.02 -33.93 10.68
CA LYS A 281 -2.48 -35.07 9.88
C LYS A 281 -2.30 -34.81 8.38
N LEU A 282 -2.66 -33.62 7.92
CA LEU A 282 -2.54 -33.24 6.51
C LEU A 282 -1.07 -33.14 6.09
N GLY A 283 -0.22 -32.51 6.90
CA GLY A 283 1.21 -32.40 6.64
C GLY A 283 1.88 -33.77 6.55
N LYS A 284 1.60 -34.67 7.50
CA LYS A 284 2.11 -36.06 7.46
C LYS A 284 1.60 -36.84 6.24
N TYR A 285 0.33 -36.67 5.88
CA TYR A 285 -0.27 -37.35 4.73
C TYR A 285 0.35 -36.85 3.41
N LEU A 286 0.45 -35.55 3.23
CA LEU A 286 0.97 -34.95 2.00
C LEU A 286 2.48 -35.17 1.85
N TYR A 287 3.24 -35.15 2.93
CA TYR A 287 4.68 -35.49 2.91
C TYR A 287 4.90 -36.96 2.50
N GLN A 288 4.07 -37.89 2.97
CA GLN A 288 4.15 -39.31 2.59
C GLN A 288 3.75 -39.54 1.14
N GLU A 289 2.78 -38.80 0.61
CA GLU A 289 2.37 -38.87 -0.80
C GLU A 289 3.42 -38.24 -1.72
N GLY A 290 4.00 -37.07 -1.34
CA GLY A 290 5.07 -36.42 -2.09
C GLY A 290 6.34 -37.26 -2.17
N ALA A 291 6.70 -37.96 -1.11
CA ALA A 291 7.86 -38.86 -1.07
C ALA A 291 7.68 -40.16 -1.89
N LYS A 292 6.45 -40.53 -2.27
CA LYS A 292 6.18 -41.69 -3.14
C LYS A 292 6.26 -41.35 -4.64
N ASN A 293 6.28 -40.04 -4.98
CA ASN A 293 6.27 -39.56 -6.36
C ASN A 293 7.66 -38.98 -6.80
N ILE A 294 8.69 -39.16 -5.99
CA ILE A 294 10.10 -38.94 -6.31
C ILE A 294 10.80 -40.30 -6.43
#